data_46523252308640f1375c36d01bc8e9bd
#
_entry.id   46523252308640f1375c36d01bc8e9bd
#
_cell.length_a   1.000
_cell.length_b   1.000
_cell.length_c   1.000
_cell.angle_alpha   90.00
_cell.angle_beta   90.00
_cell.angle_gamma   90.00
#
_symmetry.space_group_name_H-M   'P 1'
#
loop_
_entity.id
_entity.type
_entity.pdbx_description
1 polymer ?
#
loop_
_entity_poly.entity_id
_entity_poly.type
_entity_poly.pdbx_seq_one_letter_code
_entity_poly.pdbx_strand_id
1 'polypeptide(L)'
;MRSQLIGGIANAYYSLLMLDRQVSVTEQNVALMKETVRTMEAMKEAGMTTEAAVAQSKGAYHQTEASLADLKRQVRETENSISVLLAKAPQNIDRGTLEEQVMPADLAVGVPLQLLENRPDVKAAELALADAYYTTNQARSAFYPSVNITGTLGWTNGSNGTVISNPAVMLWNAIGSLTQPIFQRGKLIANLKVSKAEEQIAKMNYQQTILEAGKEVSDALFLYDTADKKLSEHQAQVSEMQKAVEMNNDLFQAGKATYLEIITAQQSLLSAQLNEVSDTFQRMQAVINLYSALGGGRE
;
A
#
# COMPACT_ATOMS: atom_id res chain seq x y z
N MET A 1 -2.44 -10.31 -5.54
CA MET A 1 -2.43 -10.71 -4.11
C MET A 1 -1.01 -10.77 -3.51
N ARG A 2 -0.09 -11.64 -4.01
CA ARG A 2 1.28 -11.77 -3.42
C ARG A 2 2.04 -10.44 -3.38
N SER A 3 2.14 -9.72 -4.50
CA SER A 3 2.83 -8.41 -4.58
C SER A 3 2.23 -7.37 -3.64
N GLN A 4 0.91 -7.31 -3.54
CA GLN A 4 0.21 -6.40 -2.62
C GLN A 4 0.48 -6.75 -1.15
N LEU A 5 0.55 -8.05 -0.81
CA LEU A 5 0.88 -8.50 0.54
C LEU A 5 2.31 -8.10 0.91
N ILE A 6 3.28 -8.33 -0.01
CA ILE A 6 4.68 -7.95 0.20
C ILE A 6 4.81 -6.43 0.39
N GLY A 7 4.20 -5.64 -0.49
CA GLY A 7 4.20 -4.18 -0.37
C GLY A 7 3.50 -3.70 0.91
N GLY A 8 2.39 -4.34 1.30
CA GLY A 8 1.68 -4.03 2.55
C GLY A 8 2.51 -4.32 3.80
N ILE A 9 3.19 -5.48 3.86
CA ILE A 9 4.08 -5.84 4.97
C ILE A 9 5.28 -4.88 5.02
N ALA A 10 5.90 -4.57 3.88
CA ALA A 10 7.01 -3.64 3.81
C ALA A 10 6.61 -2.23 4.30
N ASN A 11 5.49 -1.70 3.83
CA ASN A 11 4.96 -0.41 4.28
C ASN A 11 4.66 -0.41 5.80
N ALA A 12 4.05 -1.47 6.33
CA ALA A 12 3.77 -1.59 7.75
C ALA A 12 5.05 -1.68 8.59
N TYR A 13 6.07 -2.41 8.11
CA TYR A 13 7.37 -2.52 8.77
C TYR A 13 8.10 -1.18 8.84
N TYR A 14 8.20 -0.45 7.72
CA TYR A 14 8.85 0.86 7.73
C TYR A 14 8.04 1.92 8.48
N SER A 15 6.70 1.81 8.50
CA SER A 15 5.86 2.64 9.39
C SER A 15 6.16 2.38 10.85
N LEU A 16 6.42 1.12 11.23
CA LEU A 16 6.81 0.76 12.59
C LEU A 16 8.17 1.36 12.97
N LEU A 17 9.17 1.33 12.08
CA LEU A 17 10.47 1.97 12.31
C LEU A 17 10.35 3.49 12.45
N MET A 18 9.50 4.12 11.62
CA MET A 18 9.19 5.55 11.74
C MET A 18 8.60 5.88 13.11
N LEU A 19 7.61 5.11 13.57
CA LEU A 19 6.96 5.32 14.86
C LEU A 19 7.93 5.14 16.03
N ASP A 20 8.82 4.14 15.99
CA ASP A 20 9.87 3.96 17.00
C ASP A 20 10.80 5.18 17.07
N ARG A 21 11.17 5.71 15.90
CA ARG A 21 11.99 6.92 15.86
C ARG A 21 11.26 8.13 16.44
N GLN A 22 9.98 8.30 16.09
CA GLN A 22 9.13 9.35 16.66
C GLN A 22 8.98 9.20 18.20
N VAL A 23 8.81 7.98 18.70
CA VAL A 23 8.79 7.69 20.13
C VAL A 23 10.11 8.13 20.78
N SER A 24 11.26 7.72 20.22
CA SER A 24 12.58 8.08 20.74
C SER A 24 12.81 9.61 20.79
N VAL A 25 12.48 10.33 19.73
CA VAL A 25 12.57 11.79 19.67
C VAL A 25 11.65 12.45 20.70
N THR A 26 10.42 11.95 20.82
CA THR A 26 9.45 12.50 21.78
C THR A 26 9.84 12.20 23.22
N GLU A 27 10.41 11.04 23.53
CA GLU A 27 10.94 10.69 24.87
C GLU A 27 12.08 11.63 25.28
N GLN A 28 12.99 11.95 24.37
CA GLN A 28 14.06 12.93 24.60
C GLN A 28 13.47 14.31 24.92
N ASN A 29 12.45 14.74 24.16
CA ASN A 29 11.77 16.01 24.40
C ASN A 29 11.00 16.03 25.72
N VAL A 30 10.34 14.96 26.10
CA VAL A 30 9.69 14.82 27.42
C VAL A 30 10.71 14.99 28.56
N ALA A 31 11.89 14.36 28.43
CA ALA A 31 12.97 14.52 29.40
C ALA A 31 13.46 15.97 29.51
N LEU A 32 13.66 16.63 28.36
CA LEU A 32 14.07 18.05 28.28
C LEU A 32 13.01 18.98 28.90
N MET A 33 11.74 18.81 28.56
CA MET A 33 10.63 19.59 29.14
C MET A 33 10.48 19.38 30.64
N LYS A 34 10.70 18.16 31.13
CA LYS A 34 10.70 17.87 32.57
C LYS A 34 11.78 18.65 33.31
N GLU A 35 12.97 18.77 32.73
CA GLU A 35 14.04 19.58 33.29
C GLU A 35 13.71 21.09 33.27
N THR A 36 13.09 21.53 32.15
CA THR A 36 12.58 22.91 32.06
C THR A 36 11.56 23.22 33.16
N VAL A 37 10.62 22.31 33.43
CA VAL A 37 9.65 22.47 34.54
C VAL A 37 10.35 22.59 35.89
N ARG A 38 11.34 21.73 36.21
CA ARG A 38 12.12 21.80 37.44
C ARG A 38 12.85 23.14 37.60
N THR A 39 13.45 23.62 36.51
CA THR A 39 14.13 24.91 36.50
C THR A 39 13.14 26.04 36.79
N MET A 40 11.96 26.01 36.15
CA MET A 40 10.91 27.00 36.41
C MET A 40 10.39 26.98 37.87
N GLU A 41 10.23 25.81 38.45
CA GLU A 41 9.84 25.67 39.85
C GLU A 41 10.90 26.28 40.80
N ALA A 42 12.17 25.97 40.60
CA ALA A 42 13.27 26.53 41.38
C ALA A 42 13.37 28.06 41.23
N MET A 43 13.20 28.58 40.03
CA MET A 43 13.18 30.03 39.81
C MET A 43 11.99 30.71 40.46
N LYS A 44 10.83 30.07 40.48
CA LYS A 44 9.68 30.61 41.24
C LYS A 44 9.95 30.68 42.72
N GLU A 45 10.55 29.65 43.32
CA GLU A 45 10.95 29.65 44.72
C GLU A 45 11.95 30.77 45.06
N ALA A 46 12.85 31.08 44.08
CA ALA A 46 13.77 32.20 44.18
C ALA A 46 13.13 33.56 43.89
N GLY A 47 11.83 33.63 43.57
CA GLY A 47 11.13 34.88 43.20
C GLY A 47 11.49 35.45 41.81
N MET A 48 12.14 34.64 40.95
CA MET A 48 12.64 35.06 39.66
C MET A 48 11.63 34.84 38.51
N THR A 49 10.57 34.06 38.75
CA THR A 49 9.52 33.79 37.75
C THR A 49 8.13 33.70 38.40
N THR A 50 7.09 33.66 37.58
CA THR A 50 5.69 33.67 38.02
C THR A 50 5.09 32.25 38.10
N GLU A 51 4.02 32.06 38.86
CA GLU A 51 3.23 30.83 38.87
C GLU A 51 2.66 30.51 37.47
N ALA A 52 2.28 31.53 36.72
CA ALA A 52 1.80 31.36 35.35
C ALA A 52 2.84 30.72 34.42
N ALA A 53 4.12 31.07 34.60
CA ALA A 53 5.24 30.49 33.86
C ALA A 53 5.40 28.98 34.15
N VAL A 54 5.35 28.62 35.43
CA VAL A 54 5.41 27.22 35.87
C VAL A 54 4.21 26.43 35.34
N ALA A 55 3.00 26.99 35.41
CA ALA A 55 1.79 26.34 34.92
C ALA A 55 1.84 26.09 33.38
N GLN A 56 2.35 27.06 32.61
CA GLN A 56 2.54 26.89 31.15
C GLN A 56 3.57 25.82 30.82
N SER A 57 4.72 25.80 31.55
CA SER A 57 5.74 24.75 31.35
C SER A 57 5.20 23.36 31.68
N LYS A 58 4.43 23.21 32.74
CA LYS A 58 3.74 21.96 33.11
C LYS A 58 2.73 21.56 32.03
N GLY A 59 1.96 22.52 31.53
CA GLY A 59 1.00 22.29 30.42
C GLY A 59 1.68 21.73 29.18
N ALA A 60 2.77 22.33 28.75
CA ALA A 60 3.56 21.87 27.60
C ALA A 60 4.15 20.46 27.83
N TYR A 61 4.71 20.21 29.02
CA TYR A 61 5.18 18.88 29.42
C TYR A 61 4.09 17.81 29.32
N HIS A 62 2.94 18.05 29.95
CA HIS A 62 1.82 17.08 29.92
C HIS A 62 1.26 16.86 28.51
N GLN A 63 1.22 17.87 27.67
CA GLN A 63 0.84 17.72 26.27
C GLN A 63 1.79 16.80 25.50
N THR A 64 3.10 16.95 25.72
CA THR A 64 4.10 16.10 25.05
C THR A 64 4.06 14.67 25.59
N GLU A 65 3.82 14.47 26.90
CA GLU A 65 3.60 13.14 27.49
C GLU A 65 2.36 12.44 26.92
N ALA A 66 1.26 13.17 26.71
CA ALA A 66 0.06 12.63 26.08
C ALA A 66 0.35 12.19 24.64
N SER A 67 1.08 13.01 23.87
CA SER A 67 1.50 12.66 22.51
C SER A 67 2.40 11.42 22.49
N LEU A 68 3.30 11.25 23.46
CA LEU A 68 4.13 10.05 23.62
C LEU A 68 3.28 8.79 23.85
N ALA A 69 2.26 8.90 24.70
CA ALA A 69 1.35 7.78 24.94
C ALA A 69 0.59 7.36 23.68
N ASP A 70 0.16 8.34 22.86
CA ASP A 70 -0.47 8.07 21.58
C ASP A 70 0.48 7.40 20.57
N LEU A 71 1.73 7.83 20.49
CA LEU A 71 2.74 7.19 19.64
C LEU A 71 2.99 5.74 20.07
N LYS A 72 3.12 5.47 21.37
CA LYS A 72 3.27 4.09 21.88
C LYS A 72 2.07 3.21 21.57
N ARG A 73 0.85 3.75 21.62
CA ARG A 73 -0.35 3.05 21.16
C ARG A 73 -0.28 2.72 19.67
N GLN A 74 0.13 3.68 18.80
CA GLN A 74 0.27 3.47 17.37
C GLN A 74 1.33 2.40 17.04
N VAL A 75 2.45 2.37 17.75
CA VAL A 75 3.45 1.29 17.65
C VAL A 75 2.77 -0.06 17.86
N ARG A 76 2.01 -0.21 18.96
CA ARG A 76 1.33 -1.48 19.28
C ARG A 76 0.28 -1.86 18.25
N GLU A 77 -0.50 -0.91 17.75
CA GLU A 77 -1.48 -1.14 16.68
C GLU A 77 -0.81 -1.61 15.37
N THR A 78 0.34 -1.04 15.05
CA THR A 78 1.12 -1.43 13.86
C THR A 78 1.72 -2.82 14.01
N GLU A 79 2.28 -3.17 15.19
CA GLU A 79 2.74 -4.52 15.51
C GLU A 79 1.62 -5.56 15.38
N ASN A 80 0.43 -5.23 15.89
CA ASN A 80 -0.74 -6.10 15.76
C ASN A 80 -1.15 -6.28 14.29
N SER A 81 -1.11 -5.21 13.50
CA SER A 81 -1.42 -5.26 12.07
C SER A 81 -0.44 -6.14 11.30
N ILE A 82 0.86 -6.02 11.58
CA ILE A 82 1.89 -6.89 11.00
C ILE A 82 1.67 -8.35 11.43
N SER A 83 1.36 -8.59 12.72
CA SER A 83 1.08 -9.94 13.23
C SER A 83 -0.08 -10.60 12.48
N VAL A 84 -1.16 -9.86 12.20
CA VAL A 84 -2.30 -10.33 11.41
C VAL A 84 -1.89 -10.64 9.98
N LEU A 85 -1.10 -9.78 9.33
CA LEU A 85 -0.58 -10.02 7.97
C LEU A 85 0.30 -11.28 7.89
N LEU A 86 0.99 -11.61 8.99
CA LEU A 86 1.81 -12.82 9.13
C LEU A 86 1.00 -14.06 9.60
N ALA A 87 -0.32 -13.92 9.77
CA ALA A 87 -1.21 -14.94 10.34
C ALA A 87 -0.76 -15.45 11.71
N LYS A 88 -0.24 -14.56 12.55
CA LYS A 88 0.24 -14.84 13.92
C LYS A 88 -0.61 -14.10 14.97
N ALA A 89 -0.60 -14.61 16.19
CA ALA A 89 -1.17 -13.88 17.32
C ALA A 89 -0.40 -12.56 17.55
N PRO A 90 -1.05 -11.53 18.16
CA PRO A 90 -0.40 -10.27 18.50
C PRO A 90 0.89 -10.48 19.28
N GLN A 91 2.01 -10.02 18.76
CA GLN A 91 3.34 -10.18 19.32
C GLN A 91 4.21 -8.95 19.03
N ASN A 92 5.32 -8.83 19.74
CA ASN A 92 6.34 -7.84 19.39
C ASN A 92 7.05 -8.29 18.11
N ILE A 93 7.39 -7.34 17.26
CA ILE A 93 8.10 -7.57 16.00
C ILE A 93 9.56 -7.15 16.19
N ASP A 94 10.47 -8.11 16.02
CA ASP A 94 11.92 -7.83 16.02
C ASP A 94 12.27 -6.94 14.83
N ARG A 95 12.99 -5.85 15.08
CA ARG A 95 13.28 -4.84 14.06
C ARG A 95 14.58 -4.08 14.35
N GLY A 96 15.20 -3.55 13.29
CA GLY A 96 16.31 -2.60 13.37
C GLY A 96 15.85 -1.16 13.58
N THR A 97 16.71 -0.21 13.28
CA THR A 97 16.42 1.22 13.35
C THR A 97 16.13 1.81 11.97
N LEU A 98 15.48 2.97 11.94
CA LEU A 98 15.15 3.66 10.67
C LEU A 98 16.43 4.11 9.95
N GLU A 99 17.45 4.52 10.70
CA GLU A 99 18.73 5.02 10.21
C GLU A 99 19.61 3.96 9.58
N GLU A 100 19.47 2.69 9.99
CA GLU A 100 20.23 1.57 9.42
C GLU A 100 19.71 1.12 8.06
N GLN A 101 18.56 1.63 7.64
CA GLN A 101 17.95 1.22 6.38
C GLN A 101 18.63 1.90 5.18
N VAL A 102 19.23 1.08 4.31
CA VAL A 102 19.87 1.56 3.08
C VAL A 102 18.85 1.50 1.93
N MET A 103 18.54 2.65 1.37
CA MET A 103 17.67 2.77 0.19
C MET A 103 18.52 2.99 -1.08
N PRO A 104 18.05 2.53 -2.26
CA PRO A 104 18.69 2.84 -3.54
C PRO A 104 18.82 4.35 -3.71
N ALA A 105 20.03 4.81 -4.03
CA ALA A 105 20.34 6.25 -4.15
C ALA A 105 19.70 6.89 -5.39
N ASP A 106 19.56 6.12 -6.49
CA ASP A 106 19.03 6.61 -7.76
C ASP A 106 17.86 5.75 -8.22
N LEU A 107 16.67 6.35 -8.21
CA LEU A 107 15.54 5.83 -8.96
C LEU A 107 15.62 6.42 -10.37
N ALA A 108 15.99 5.61 -11.36
CA ALA A 108 16.13 6.06 -12.74
C ALA A 108 14.81 6.67 -13.24
N VAL A 109 14.89 7.93 -13.65
CA VAL A 109 13.77 8.62 -14.31
C VAL A 109 13.57 7.99 -15.68
N GLY A 110 12.39 7.42 -15.90
CA GLY A 110 12.03 6.79 -17.17
C GLY A 110 11.84 5.27 -17.04
N VAL A 111 10.72 4.88 -16.45
CA VAL A 111 10.32 3.46 -16.44
C VAL A 111 9.73 3.12 -17.81
N PRO A 112 10.32 2.18 -18.58
CA PRO A 112 9.77 1.75 -19.85
C PRO A 112 8.37 1.17 -19.64
N LEU A 113 7.41 1.54 -20.49
CA LEU A 113 6.05 0.97 -20.51
C LEU A 113 6.05 -0.56 -20.53
N GLN A 114 7.10 -1.17 -21.09
CA GLN A 114 7.32 -2.62 -21.10
C GLN A 114 7.34 -3.26 -19.71
N LEU A 115 7.75 -2.54 -18.68
CA LEU A 115 7.71 -3.05 -17.30
C LEU A 115 6.27 -3.16 -16.76
N LEU A 116 5.34 -2.36 -17.28
CA LEU A 116 3.92 -2.46 -16.91
C LEU A 116 3.27 -3.76 -17.40
N GLU A 117 3.77 -4.37 -18.49
CA GLU A 117 3.32 -5.68 -18.96
C GLU A 117 3.56 -6.79 -17.91
N ASN A 118 4.50 -6.55 -17.01
CA ASN A 118 4.79 -7.45 -15.90
C ASN A 118 3.77 -7.40 -14.76
N ARG A 119 2.88 -6.44 -14.73
CA ARG A 119 1.87 -6.30 -13.69
C ARG A 119 0.78 -7.35 -13.82
N PRO A 120 0.40 -8.03 -12.70
CA PRO A 120 -0.66 -9.03 -12.74
C PRO A 120 -2.04 -8.49 -13.10
N ASP A 121 -2.35 -7.25 -12.72
CA ASP A 121 -3.61 -6.56 -13.03
C ASP A 121 -3.70 -6.19 -14.52
N VAL A 122 -2.62 -5.67 -15.10
CA VAL A 122 -2.54 -5.39 -16.55
C VAL A 122 -2.70 -6.69 -17.34
N LYS A 123 -2.01 -7.75 -16.91
CA LYS A 123 -2.12 -9.06 -17.56
C LYS A 123 -3.53 -9.68 -17.42
N ALA A 124 -4.16 -9.51 -16.28
CA ALA A 124 -5.55 -9.95 -16.08
C ALA A 124 -6.52 -9.20 -16.99
N ALA A 125 -6.36 -7.89 -17.14
CA ALA A 125 -7.19 -7.07 -18.01
C ALA A 125 -6.96 -7.41 -19.51
N GLU A 126 -5.72 -7.70 -19.92
CA GLU A 126 -5.38 -8.20 -21.26
C GLU A 126 -6.09 -9.54 -21.56
N LEU A 127 -6.02 -10.49 -20.62
CA LEU A 127 -6.67 -11.78 -20.77
C LEU A 127 -8.20 -11.66 -20.78
N ALA A 128 -8.78 -10.74 -20.00
CA ALA A 128 -10.21 -10.45 -20.03
C ALA A 128 -10.64 -9.86 -21.39
N LEU A 129 -9.82 -9.01 -22.00
CA LEU A 129 -10.06 -8.52 -23.37
C LEU A 129 -9.99 -9.65 -24.39
N ALA A 130 -9.01 -10.55 -24.28
CA ALA A 130 -8.91 -11.72 -25.15
C ALA A 130 -10.13 -12.63 -25.00
N ASP A 131 -10.62 -12.88 -23.78
CA ASP A 131 -11.82 -13.67 -23.52
C ASP A 131 -13.07 -13.04 -24.16
N ALA A 132 -13.28 -11.73 -24.01
CA ALA A 132 -14.38 -11.01 -24.64
C ALA A 132 -14.29 -11.05 -26.18
N TYR A 133 -13.09 -10.99 -26.76
CA TYR A 133 -12.87 -11.15 -28.18
C TYR A 133 -13.26 -12.56 -28.66
N TYR A 134 -12.85 -13.62 -27.96
CA TYR A 134 -13.23 -14.99 -28.31
C TYR A 134 -14.72 -15.23 -28.11
N THR A 135 -15.34 -14.65 -27.09
CA THR A 135 -16.80 -14.70 -26.87
C THR A 135 -17.55 -14.03 -28.02
N THR A 136 -17.06 -12.89 -28.53
CA THR A 136 -17.63 -12.26 -29.73
C THR A 136 -17.49 -13.16 -30.96
N ASN A 137 -16.38 -13.86 -31.12
CA ASN A 137 -16.19 -14.80 -32.23
C ASN A 137 -17.10 -16.03 -32.08
N GLN A 138 -17.32 -16.52 -30.86
CA GLN A 138 -18.30 -17.56 -30.57
C GLN A 138 -19.73 -17.12 -30.95
N ALA A 139 -20.12 -15.89 -30.61
CA ALA A 139 -21.40 -15.33 -31.02
C ALA A 139 -21.52 -15.19 -32.57
N ARG A 140 -20.42 -14.90 -33.29
CA ARG A 140 -20.37 -14.91 -34.75
C ARG A 140 -20.50 -16.32 -35.32
N SER A 141 -19.83 -17.31 -34.69
CA SER A 141 -19.88 -18.71 -35.17
C SER A 141 -21.28 -19.32 -35.04
N ALA A 142 -22.11 -18.83 -34.14
CA ALA A 142 -23.49 -19.27 -33.99
C ALA A 142 -24.40 -19.00 -35.22
N PHE A 143 -23.95 -18.17 -36.16
CA PHE A 143 -24.61 -17.94 -37.44
C PHE A 143 -24.26 -18.99 -38.51
N TYR A 144 -23.28 -19.84 -38.28
CA TYR A 144 -22.86 -20.89 -39.20
C TYR A 144 -23.49 -22.24 -38.79
N PRO A 145 -23.58 -23.19 -39.72
CA PRO A 145 -24.09 -24.54 -39.41
C PRO A 145 -23.20 -25.24 -38.37
N SER A 146 -23.82 -25.87 -37.38
CA SER A 146 -23.14 -26.75 -36.45
C SER A 146 -23.14 -28.19 -36.95
N VAL A 147 -21.99 -28.86 -36.90
CA VAL A 147 -21.81 -30.26 -37.18
C VAL A 147 -21.71 -31.01 -35.87
N ASN A 148 -22.67 -31.89 -35.59
CA ASN A 148 -22.65 -32.76 -34.42
C ASN A 148 -22.45 -34.19 -34.87
N ILE A 149 -21.47 -34.89 -34.28
CA ILE A 149 -21.23 -36.33 -34.48
C ILE A 149 -21.52 -37.00 -33.15
N THR A 150 -22.54 -37.83 -33.10
CA THR A 150 -22.92 -38.61 -31.91
C THR A 150 -22.60 -40.07 -32.16
N GLY A 151 -21.74 -40.65 -31.34
CA GLY A 151 -21.43 -42.07 -31.36
C GLY A 151 -21.98 -42.78 -30.10
N THR A 152 -22.66 -43.89 -30.26
CA THR A 152 -23.05 -44.78 -29.15
C THR A 152 -22.37 -46.13 -29.33
N LEU A 153 -21.71 -46.56 -28.26
CA LEU A 153 -21.14 -47.91 -28.15
C LEU A 153 -21.85 -48.62 -27.02
N GLY A 154 -22.43 -49.76 -27.30
CA GLY A 154 -23.17 -50.52 -26.31
C GLY A 154 -23.13 -52.03 -26.59
N TRP A 155 -23.48 -52.79 -25.58
CA TRP A 155 -23.64 -54.22 -25.65
C TRP A 155 -25.13 -54.57 -25.45
N THR A 156 -25.74 -55.32 -26.35
CA THR A 156 -27.10 -55.80 -26.15
C THR A 156 -27.12 -57.29 -25.95
N ASN A 157 -27.85 -57.73 -24.94
CA ASN A 157 -28.28 -59.10 -24.86
C ASN A 157 -29.58 -59.23 -25.66
N GLY A 158 -29.67 -60.32 -26.41
CA GLY A 158 -30.88 -60.65 -27.19
C GLY A 158 -32.16 -60.62 -26.35
N SER A 159 -33.28 -60.45 -26.99
CA SER A 159 -34.60 -60.04 -26.50
C SER A 159 -35.28 -60.84 -25.40
N ASN A 160 -34.64 -61.73 -24.68
CA ASN A 160 -35.25 -62.59 -23.66
C ASN A 160 -34.54 -62.62 -22.31
N GLY A 161 -33.91 -61.55 -21.84
CA GLY A 161 -33.59 -61.38 -20.43
C GLY A 161 -32.73 -62.46 -19.76
N THR A 162 -32.07 -63.33 -20.49
CA THR A 162 -31.22 -64.37 -19.96
C THR A 162 -29.74 -63.95 -20.01
N VAL A 163 -29.12 -64.20 -18.88
CA VAL A 163 -27.73 -64.04 -18.52
C VAL A 163 -26.74 -64.06 -19.71
N ILE A 164 -25.82 -63.11 -19.70
CA ILE A 164 -24.69 -62.96 -20.60
C ILE A 164 -23.95 -64.28 -20.82
N SER A 165 -24.27 -64.97 -21.90
CA SER A 165 -23.48 -66.08 -22.37
C SER A 165 -22.97 -65.77 -23.77
N ASN A 166 -21.70 -65.49 -23.85
CA ASN A 166 -20.88 -65.15 -25.02
C ASN A 166 -20.88 -63.67 -25.48
N PRO A 167 -19.76 -63.16 -25.99
CA PRO A 167 -19.61 -61.71 -26.21
C PRO A 167 -20.76 -61.19 -27.03
N ALA A 168 -21.63 -60.47 -26.38
CA ALA A 168 -22.80 -59.81 -26.93
C ALA A 168 -22.41 -59.07 -28.20
N VAL A 169 -23.34 -59.01 -29.15
CA VAL A 169 -23.16 -58.21 -30.36
C VAL A 169 -22.84 -56.78 -29.97
N MET A 170 -21.66 -56.38 -30.25
CA MET A 170 -21.22 -54.99 -30.06
C MET A 170 -21.97 -54.11 -31.07
N LEU A 171 -22.86 -53.30 -30.57
CA LEU A 171 -23.55 -52.31 -31.37
C LEU A 171 -22.76 -51.01 -31.33
N TRP A 172 -22.37 -50.57 -32.46
CA TRP A 172 -21.87 -49.21 -32.60
C TRP A 172 -22.75 -48.43 -33.59
N ASN A 173 -23.03 -47.19 -33.27
CA ASN A 173 -23.79 -46.29 -34.14
C ASN A 173 -23.08 -44.94 -34.14
N ALA A 174 -22.82 -44.38 -35.31
CA ALA A 174 -22.33 -43.05 -35.48
C ALA A 174 -23.29 -42.26 -36.38
N ILE A 175 -23.86 -41.18 -35.86
CA ILE A 175 -24.79 -40.31 -36.57
C ILE A 175 -24.16 -38.91 -36.68
N GLY A 176 -23.96 -38.45 -37.90
CA GLY A 176 -23.61 -37.04 -38.18
C GLY A 176 -24.87 -36.22 -38.43
N SER A 177 -25.03 -35.10 -37.75
CA SER A 177 -26.11 -34.15 -38.00
C SER A 177 -25.56 -32.76 -38.28
N LEU A 178 -26.11 -32.09 -39.32
CA LEU A 178 -25.84 -30.71 -39.66
C LEU A 178 -27.07 -29.88 -39.31
N THR A 179 -26.91 -28.91 -38.42
CA THR A 179 -28.01 -28.05 -37.95
C THR A 179 -27.65 -26.58 -38.15
N GLN A 180 -28.52 -25.84 -38.84
CA GLN A 180 -28.37 -24.39 -38.98
C GLN A 180 -29.64 -23.67 -38.49
N PRO A 181 -29.56 -22.82 -37.47
CA PRO A 181 -30.71 -22.04 -37.04
C PRO A 181 -30.98 -20.89 -38.01
N ILE A 182 -32.15 -20.88 -38.66
CA ILE A 182 -32.56 -19.82 -39.61
C ILE A 182 -33.42 -18.78 -38.91
N PHE A 183 -34.33 -19.18 -38.03
CA PHE A 183 -35.21 -18.28 -37.28
C PHE A 183 -35.11 -18.50 -35.77
N GLN A 184 -34.44 -17.58 -35.06
CA GLN A 184 -34.34 -17.59 -33.58
C GLN A 184 -34.90 -16.33 -32.94
N ARG A 185 -35.96 -15.74 -33.46
CA ARG A 185 -36.62 -14.54 -32.91
C ARG A 185 -35.64 -13.40 -32.60
N GLY A 186 -34.62 -13.21 -33.41
CA GLY A 186 -33.59 -12.18 -33.21
C GLY A 186 -32.53 -12.48 -32.13
N LYS A 187 -32.55 -13.63 -31.46
CA LYS A 187 -31.64 -13.97 -30.35
C LYS A 187 -30.18 -13.95 -30.78
N LEU A 188 -29.83 -14.48 -31.95
CA LEU A 188 -28.44 -14.48 -32.45
C LEU A 188 -27.91 -13.06 -32.69
N ILE A 189 -28.76 -12.19 -33.27
CA ILE A 189 -28.41 -10.79 -33.51
C ILE A 189 -28.23 -10.04 -32.17
N ALA A 190 -29.13 -10.27 -31.21
CA ALA A 190 -29.04 -9.66 -29.89
C ALA A 190 -27.77 -10.12 -29.15
N ASN A 191 -27.48 -11.42 -29.11
CA ASN A 191 -26.27 -11.96 -28.49
C ASN A 191 -25.00 -11.37 -29.13
N LEU A 192 -24.90 -11.30 -30.46
CA LEU A 192 -23.75 -10.71 -31.11
C LEU A 192 -23.59 -9.22 -30.79
N LYS A 193 -24.70 -8.46 -30.65
CA LYS A 193 -24.64 -7.05 -30.24
C LYS A 193 -24.15 -6.91 -28.81
N VAL A 194 -24.63 -7.77 -27.90
CA VAL A 194 -24.19 -7.80 -26.50
C VAL A 194 -22.71 -8.13 -26.41
N SER A 195 -22.27 -9.23 -27.04
CA SER A 195 -20.85 -9.62 -27.01
C SER A 195 -19.92 -8.55 -27.57
N LYS A 196 -20.32 -7.85 -28.65
CA LYS A 196 -19.55 -6.70 -29.17
C LYS A 196 -19.48 -5.53 -28.19
N ALA A 197 -20.56 -5.26 -27.45
CA ALA A 197 -20.56 -4.22 -26.42
C ALA A 197 -19.65 -4.61 -25.25
N GLU A 198 -19.68 -5.87 -24.82
CA GLU A 198 -18.80 -6.42 -23.79
C GLU A 198 -17.32 -6.37 -24.21
N GLU A 199 -17.02 -6.67 -25.47
CA GLU A 199 -15.65 -6.53 -26.01
C GLU A 199 -15.17 -5.06 -25.97
N GLN A 200 -16.05 -4.10 -26.27
CA GLN A 200 -15.70 -2.68 -26.13
C GLN A 200 -15.48 -2.27 -24.67
N ILE A 201 -16.30 -2.76 -23.75
CA ILE A 201 -16.13 -2.54 -22.31
C ILE A 201 -14.78 -3.11 -21.83
N ALA A 202 -14.46 -4.35 -22.22
CA ALA A 202 -13.20 -4.99 -21.88
C ALA A 202 -11.99 -4.21 -22.42
N LYS A 203 -12.09 -3.67 -23.65
CA LYS A 203 -11.06 -2.82 -24.24
C LYS A 203 -10.85 -1.52 -23.44
N MET A 204 -11.95 -0.86 -23.05
CA MET A 204 -11.87 0.37 -22.24
C MET A 204 -11.27 0.08 -20.86
N ASN A 205 -11.67 -1.04 -20.23
CA ASN A 205 -11.12 -1.46 -18.94
C ASN A 205 -9.61 -1.75 -19.04
N TYR A 206 -9.16 -2.41 -20.10
CA TYR A 206 -7.73 -2.64 -20.34
C TYR A 206 -6.97 -1.32 -20.50
N GLN A 207 -7.49 -0.37 -21.28
CA GLN A 207 -6.89 0.96 -21.42
C GLN A 207 -6.84 1.70 -20.07
N GLN A 208 -7.91 1.65 -19.30
CA GLN A 208 -7.97 2.26 -17.97
C GLN A 208 -6.92 1.67 -17.04
N THR A 209 -6.77 0.35 -16.99
CA THR A 209 -5.77 -0.34 -16.16
C THR A 209 -4.34 0.09 -16.51
N ILE A 210 -4.03 0.26 -17.80
CA ILE A 210 -2.70 0.77 -18.22
C ILE A 210 -2.48 2.21 -17.75
N LEU A 211 -3.50 3.08 -17.88
CA LEU A 211 -3.40 4.47 -17.44
C LEU A 211 -3.23 4.58 -15.93
N GLU A 212 -3.96 3.77 -15.16
CA GLU A 212 -3.83 3.69 -13.70
C GLU A 212 -2.44 3.19 -13.29
N ALA A 213 -1.92 2.17 -13.96
CA ALA A 213 -0.58 1.68 -13.71
C ALA A 213 0.50 2.76 -14.00
N GLY A 214 0.36 3.51 -15.10
CA GLY A 214 1.24 4.62 -15.41
C GLY A 214 1.15 5.76 -14.39
N LYS A 215 -0.06 6.06 -13.92
CA LYS A 215 -0.30 7.04 -12.86
C LYS A 215 0.39 6.63 -11.55
N GLU A 216 0.25 5.37 -11.11
CA GLU A 216 0.88 4.88 -9.89
C GLU A 216 2.41 5.01 -9.92
N VAL A 217 3.04 4.71 -11.06
CA VAL A 217 4.49 4.91 -11.24
C VAL A 217 4.86 6.39 -11.15
N SER A 218 4.11 7.26 -11.84
CA SER A 218 4.34 8.71 -11.81
C SER A 218 4.17 9.28 -10.42
N ASP A 219 3.10 8.89 -9.70
CA ASP A 219 2.84 9.33 -8.34
C ASP A 219 3.97 8.89 -7.38
N ALA A 220 4.47 7.65 -7.52
CA ALA A 220 5.57 7.14 -6.69
C ALA A 220 6.89 7.89 -6.94
N LEU A 221 7.24 8.17 -8.20
CA LEU A 221 8.43 8.94 -8.55
C LEU A 221 8.35 10.38 -8.02
N PHE A 222 7.19 11.01 -8.18
CA PHE A 222 7.00 12.39 -7.71
C PHE A 222 6.99 12.46 -6.18
N LEU A 223 6.44 11.45 -5.51
CA LEU A 223 6.51 11.34 -4.06
C LEU A 223 7.96 11.23 -3.58
N TYR A 224 8.80 10.43 -4.25
CA TYR A 224 10.21 10.30 -3.93
C TYR A 224 10.95 11.65 -4.05
N ASP A 225 10.83 12.32 -5.19
CA ASP A 225 11.47 13.64 -5.43
C ASP A 225 11.01 14.70 -4.42
N THR A 226 9.72 14.71 -4.11
CA THR A 226 9.14 15.62 -3.13
C THR A 226 9.63 15.33 -1.72
N ALA A 227 9.64 14.04 -1.32
CA ALA A 227 10.10 13.63 0.00
C ALA A 227 11.61 13.93 0.20
N ASP A 228 12.43 13.71 -0.82
CA ASP A 228 13.86 13.99 -0.77
C ASP A 228 14.15 15.49 -0.61
N LYS A 229 13.45 16.35 -1.35
CA LYS A 229 13.53 17.81 -1.21
C LYS A 229 13.08 18.28 0.17
N LYS A 230 11.95 17.79 0.65
CA LYS A 230 11.43 18.12 1.99
C LYS A 230 12.38 17.67 3.09
N LEU A 231 12.97 16.47 2.95
CA LEU A 231 13.93 15.95 3.91
C LEU A 231 15.13 16.89 4.07
N SER A 232 15.70 17.39 2.96
CA SER A 232 16.82 18.33 3.01
C SER A 232 16.46 19.65 3.72
N GLU A 233 15.26 20.18 3.46
CA GLU A 233 14.77 21.41 4.10
C GLU A 233 14.47 21.21 5.59
N HIS A 234 13.84 20.07 5.97
CA HIS A 234 13.57 19.79 7.37
C HIS A 234 14.84 19.47 8.16
N GLN A 235 15.86 18.85 7.56
CA GLN A 235 17.19 18.70 8.18
C GLN A 235 17.85 20.05 8.47
N ALA A 236 17.80 20.98 7.52
CA ALA A 236 18.26 22.34 7.73
C ALA A 236 17.45 23.05 8.84
N GLN A 237 16.11 22.88 8.84
CA GLN A 237 15.25 23.42 9.88
C GLN A 237 15.58 22.85 11.26
N VAL A 238 15.81 21.55 11.41
CA VAL A 238 16.21 20.92 12.67
C VAL A 238 17.51 21.54 13.18
N SER A 239 18.51 21.70 12.30
CA SER A 239 19.80 22.33 12.66
C SER A 239 19.60 23.74 13.18
N GLU A 240 18.79 24.56 12.52
CA GLU A 240 18.54 25.95 12.97
C GLU A 240 17.71 26.01 14.25
N MET A 241 16.72 25.11 14.41
CA MET A 241 15.93 25.05 15.65
C MET A 241 16.74 24.54 16.85
N GLN A 242 17.71 23.64 16.65
CA GLN A 242 18.64 23.24 17.69
C GLN A 242 19.46 24.44 18.19
N LYS A 243 20.05 25.22 17.26
CA LYS A 243 20.75 26.46 17.60
C LYS A 243 19.85 27.46 18.34
N ALA A 244 18.60 27.60 17.89
CA ALA A 244 17.64 28.49 18.53
C ALA A 244 17.33 28.08 19.97
N VAL A 245 17.20 26.77 20.24
CA VAL A 245 17.01 26.26 21.61
C VAL A 245 18.23 26.56 22.47
N GLU A 246 19.44 26.30 22.00
CA GLU A 246 20.68 26.57 22.72
C GLU A 246 20.83 28.10 23.03
N MET A 247 20.65 28.93 22.01
CA MET A 247 20.76 30.40 22.18
C MET A 247 19.70 30.98 23.12
N ASN A 248 18.44 30.46 23.04
CA ASN A 248 17.39 30.91 23.94
C ASN A 248 17.64 30.47 25.39
N ASN A 249 18.25 29.30 25.62
CA ASN A 249 18.68 28.89 26.96
C ASN A 249 19.78 29.82 27.51
N ASP A 250 20.77 30.16 26.71
CA ASP A 250 21.86 31.09 27.12
C ASP A 250 21.32 32.49 27.41
N LEU A 251 20.46 33.00 26.54
CA LEU A 251 19.81 34.31 26.74
C LEU A 251 18.92 34.34 27.96
N PHE A 252 18.21 33.25 28.24
CA PHE A 252 17.39 33.13 29.43
C PHE A 252 18.24 33.13 30.71
N GLN A 253 19.35 32.38 30.75
CA GLN A 253 20.29 32.41 31.88
C GLN A 253 20.90 33.81 32.09
N ALA A 254 21.10 34.56 31.00
CA ALA A 254 21.57 35.95 31.05
C ALA A 254 20.46 36.97 31.42
N GLY A 255 19.21 36.51 31.63
CA GLY A 255 18.06 37.38 31.92
C GLY A 255 17.56 38.21 30.74
N LYS A 256 17.93 37.85 29.50
CA LYS A 256 17.62 38.55 28.25
C LYS A 256 16.53 37.91 27.41
N ALA A 257 16.11 36.70 27.74
CA ALA A 257 14.98 36.00 27.09
C ALA A 257 13.93 35.58 28.11
N THR A 258 12.74 35.35 27.64
CA THR A 258 11.63 34.85 28.46
C THR A 258 11.56 33.32 28.39
N TYR A 259 10.98 32.66 29.38
CA TYR A 259 10.74 31.20 29.37
C TYR A 259 9.85 30.78 28.21
N LEU A 260 8.94 31.66 27.74
CA LEU A 260 8.06 31.39 26.63
C LEU A 260 8.81 31.14 25.31
N GLU A 261 9.92 31.87 25.12
CA GLU A 261 10.80 31.70 23.95
C GLU A 261 11.50 30.33 23.99
N ILE A 262 11.91 29.84 25.17
CA ILE A 262 12.47 28.49 25.30
C ILE A 262 11.44 27.42 24.96
N ILE A 263 10.23 27.49 25.57
CA ILE A 263 9.17 26.49 25.32
C ILE A 263 8.78 26.49 23.85
N THR A 264 8.64 27.68 23.23
CA THR A 264 8.29 27.79 21.81
C THR A 264 9.38 27.20 20.90
N ALA A 265 10.65 27.46 21.22
CA ALA A 265 11.76 26.89 20.47
C ALA A 265 11.83 25.36 20.62
N GLN A 266 11.63 24.81 21.82
CA GLN A 266 11.59 23.37 22.08
C GLN A 266 10.44 22.70 21.32
N GLN A 267 9.23 23.27 21.32
CA GLN A 267 8.08 22.75 20.58
C GLN A 267 8.32 22.80 19.06
N SER A 268 8.93 23.88 18.57
CA SER A 268 9.30 24.03 17.16
C SER A 268 10.34 23.01 16.74
N LEU A 269 11.35 22.76 17.58
CA LEU A 269 12.37 21.73 17.35
C LEU A 269 11.75 20.34 17.29
N LEU A 270 10.89 19.98 18.27
CA LEU A 270 10.17 18.70 18.25
C LEU A 270 9.38 18.52 16.97
N SER A 271 8.62 19.54 16.55
CA SER A 271 7.85 19.49 15.32
C SER A 271 8.73 19.28 14.08
N ALA A 272 9.86 19.99 13.99
CA ALA A 272 10.81 19.84 12.89
C ALA A 272 11.42 18.42 12.85
N GLN A 273 11.81 17.87 14.00
CA GLN A 273 12.35 16.51 14.11
C GLN A 273 11.32 15.44 13.71
N LEU A 274 10.05 15.59 14.12
CA LEU A 274 8.99 14.66 13.74
C LEU A 274 8.69 14.74 12.23
N ASN A 275 8.78 15.93 11.62
CA ASN A 275 8.64 16.10 10.19
C ASN A 275 9.80 15.45 9.41
N GLU A 276 11.04 15.61 9.85
CA GLU A 276 12.23 14.95 9.27
C GLU A 276 12.07 13.41 9.26
N VAL A 277 11.63 12.85 10.39
CA VAL A 277 11.35 11.41 10.50
C VAL A 277 10.24 10.98 9.53
N SER A 278 9.17 11.77 9.42
CA SER A 278 8.07 11.52 8.49
C SER A 278 8.52 11.56 7.02
N ASP A 279 9.36 12.52 6.64
CA ASP A 279 9.86 12.64 5.27
C ASP A 279 10.82 11.49 4.92
N THR A 280 11.65 11.07 5.87
CA THR A 280 12.48 9.86 5.73
C THR A 280 11.62 8.64 5.42
N PHE A 281 10.54 8.45 6.16
CA PHE A 281 9.58 7.36 5.89
C PHE A 281 8.90 7.52 4.53
N GLN A 282 8.42 8.73 4.17
CA GLN A 282 7.77 8.98 2.88
C GLN A 282 8.68 8.64 1.70
N ARG A 283 9.97 8.94 1.80
CA ARG A 283 10.97 8.56 0.79
C ARG A 283 11.08 7.03 0.66
N MET A 284 11.10 6.29 1.77
CA MET A 284 11.11 4.82 1.77
C MET A 284 9.81 4.26 1.18
N GLN A 285 8.67 4.83 1.57
CA GLN A 285 7.37 4.44 1.05
C GLN A 285 7.26 4.64 -0.47
N ALA A 286 7.83 5.71 -1.00
CA ALA A 286 7.87 5.95 -2.43
C ALA A 286 8.62 4.85 -3.19
N VAL A 287 9.73 4.35 -2.65
CA VAL A 287 10.49 3.21 -3.23
C VAL A 287 9.66 1.93 -3.21
N ILE A 288 8.99 1.63 -2.09
CA ILE A 288 8.12 0.45 -1.97
C ILE A 288 6.93 0.54 -2.95
N ASN A 289 6.32 1.72 -3.04
CA ASN A 289 5.22 1.96 -3.96
C ASN A 289 5.67 1.80 -5.41
N LEU A 290 6.84 2.33 -5.77
CA LEU A 290 7.43 2.15 -7.10
C LEU A 290 7.71 0.67 -7.40
N TYR A 291 8.32 -0.06 -6.47
CA TYR A 291 8.53 -1.50 -6.61
C TYR A 291 7.22 -2.25 -6.86
N SER A 292 6.17 -1.92 -6.12
CA SER A 292 4.84 -2.51 -6.29
C SER A 292 4.19 -2.11 -7.63
N ALA A 293 4.32 -0.84 -8.02
CA ALA A 293 3.79 -0.31 -9.28
C ALA A 293 4.47 -0.91 -10.52
N LEU A 294 5.71 -1.38 -10.39
CA LEU A 294 6.45 -2.09 -11.44
C LEU A 294 6.17 -3.59 -11.49
N GLY A 295 5.29 -4.10 -10.64
CA GLY A 295 4.94 -5.51 -10.60
C GLY A 295 5.96 -6.39 -9.87
N GLY A 296 6.72 -5.83 -8.93
CA GLY A 296 7.65 -6.56 -8.07
C GLY A 296 6.99 -7.64 -7.21
N GLY A 297 7.80 -8.57 -6.67
CA GLY A 297 7.31 -9.65 -5.79
C GLY A 297 6.74 -10.87 -6.53
N ARG A 298 7.23 -11.14 -7.75
CA ARG A 298 6.82 -12.31 -8.57
C ARG A 298 7.62 -13.58 -8.31
N GLU A 299 8.85 -13.45 -7.81
CA GLU A 299 9.75 -14.57 -7.57
C GLU A 299 9.36 -15.39 -6.34
#